data_de6e2e336cc9c99a62dc7763354fbe92
#
_entry.id   de6e2e336cc9c99a62dc7763354fbe92
#
_cell.length_a   1.000
_cell.length_b   1.000
_cell.length_c   1.000
_cell.angle_alpha   90.00
_cell.angle_beta   90.00
_cell.angle_gamma   90.00
#
_symmetry.space_group_name_H-M   'P 1'
#
loop_
_entity.id
_entity.type
_entity.pdbx_description
1 polymer ?
#
loop_
_entity_poly.entity_id
_entity_poly.type
_entity_poly.pdbx_seq_one_letter_code
_entity_poly.pdbx_strand_id
1 'polypeptide(L)'
;MKLLVTLTTFVVLGGVVCGGVAATADAATHDVSPSVSSNWAGYAISDPATIAGTVPAQPLAFSDVTATWVQPKANCTGVKAAAYSAFWVGLGGFSTSSTALEQVGTESDCTDAATPSYFAWYEIVPAPSVRINLKINPGDTITTAVVVNGSDVVVQVKDRTRGTNFIKHLTAVNPDVSSAEWIAEAPSECGTACRVLPLANFGSVSFSRLAAVANAHPGTLTDPAWAALPIQLVPNPRFHSFFGVPGKASTAGAAPGSASPDGRTFTVSWLADATVN
;
A
#
# COMPACT_ATOMS: atom_id res chain seq x y z
N MET A 1 70.06 -50.21 46.02
CA MET A 1 69.90 -48.80 45.66
C MET A 1 69.55 -48.80 44.18
N LYS A 2 68.25 -48.77 43.82
CA LYS A 2 67.76 -48.84 42.43
C LYS A 2 67.36 -47.47 41.99
N LEU A 3 67.97 -46.96 40.93
CA LEU A 3 67.72 -45.70 40.29
C LEU A 3 66.51 -45.88 39.35
N LEU A 4 65.44 -45.18 39.61
CA LEU A 4 64.28 -45.06 38.68
C LEU A 4 64.50 -43.89 37.73
N VAL A 5 64.56 -44.17 36.44
CA VAL A 5 64.57 -43.16 35.37
C VAL A 5 63.13 -42.98 34.92
N THR A 6 62.61 -41.78 35.14
CA THR A 6 61.26 -41.39 34.67
C THR A 6 61.37 -40.76 33.26
N LEU A 7 60.75 -41.40 32.27
CA LEU A 7 60.67 -40.89 30.91
C LEU A 7 59.44 -39.97 30.81
N THR A 8 59.68 -38.71 30.51
CA THR A 8 58.59 -37.72 30.33
C THR A 8 58.28 -37.61 28.82
N THR A 9 57.12 -38.09 28.44
CA THR A 9 56.60 -38.00 27.06
C THR A 9 55.91 -36.64 26.86
N PHE A 10 56.43 -35.80 25.97
CA PHE A 10 55.75 -34.58 25.52
C PHE A 10 54.75 -34.97 24.45
N VAL A 11 53.46 -34.71 24.72
CA VAL A 11 52.39 -34.75 23.70
C VAL A 11 52.22 -33.33 23.17
N VAL A 12 52.56 -33.13 21.90
CA VAL A 12 52.24 -31.88 21.19
C VAL A 12 50.83 -32.01 20.67
N LEU A 13 49.87 -31.29 21.26
CA LEU A 13 48.55 -31.09 20.72
C LEU A 13 48.63 -30.01 19.60
N GLY A 14 48.55 -30.46 18.35
CA GLY A 14 48.32 -29.59 17.22
C GLY A 14 46.87 -29.09 17.22
N GLY A 15 46.67 -27.82 17.60
CA GLY A 15 45.39 -27.16 17.48
C GLY A 15 45.07 -26.82 16.04
N VAL A 16 44.09 -27.50 15.47
CA VAL A 16 43.50 -27.11 14.17
C VAL A 16 42.57 -25.92 14.44
N VAL A 17 43.00 -24.74 14.03
CA VAL A 17 42.14 -23.54 14.01
C VAL A 17 41.24 -23.67 12.79
N CYS A 18 40.01 -24.17 12.96
CA CYS A 18 38.96 -23.98 11.97
C CYS A 18 38.56 -22.51 11.92
N GLY A 19 39.11 -21.79 10.96
CA GLY A 19 38.63 -20.47 10.57
C GLY A 19 37.21 -20.61 10.01
N GLY A 20 36.20 -20.29 10.86
CA GLY A 20 34.84 -20.16 10.41
C GLY A 20 34.74 -18.91 9.52
N VAL A 21 34.60 -19.10 8.21
CA VAL A 21 34.17 -18.02 7.30
C VAL A 21 32.69 -17.77 7.67
N ALA A 22 32.42 -16.66 8.36
CA ALA A 22 31.07 -16.17 8.52
C ALA A 22 30.58 -15.77 7.10
N ALA A 23 29.75 -16.63 6.50
CA ALA A 23 29.00 -16.25 5.32
C ALA A 23 28.04 -15.13 5.76
N THR A 24 28.35 -13.89 5.38
CA THR A 24 27.36 -12.82 5.36
C THR A 24 26.29 -13.24 4.37
N ALA A 25 25.11 -13.61 4.85
CA ALA A 25 23.95 -13.73 4.00
C ALA A 25 23.69 -12.34 3.46
N ASP A 26 24.09 -12.05 2.22
CA ASP A 26 23.53 -10.96 1.46
C ASP A 26 22.03 -11.21 1.43
N ALA A 27 21.28 -10.37 2.13
CA ALA A 27 19.85 -10.27 1.91
C ALA A 27 19.69 -9.88 0.44
N ALA A 28 19.34 -10.85 -0.40
CA ALA A 28 18.99 -10.60 -1.77
C ALA A 28 17.83 -9.60 -1.72
N THR A 29 18.10 -8.36 -2.04
CA THR A 29 17.06 -7.39 -2.38
C THR A 29 16.41 -7.93 -3.64
N HIS A 30 15.30 -8.65 -3.48
CA HIS A 30 14.43 -8.96 -4.60
C HIS A 30 13.98 -7.62 -5.15
N ASP A 31 14.58 -7.22 -6.25
CA ASP A 31 14.13 -6.09 -7.05
C ASP A 31 12.80 -6.53 -7.68
N VAL A 32 11.72 -6.37 -6.89
CA VAL A 32 10.38 -6.71 -7.33
C VAL A 32 10.00 -5.65 -8.36
N SER A 33 9.96 -6.04 -9.62
CA SER A 33 9.48 -5.15 -10.68
C SER A 33 8.13 -4.59 -10.29
N PRO A 34 7.92 -3.25 -10.32
CA PRO A 34 6.67 -2.66 -9.90
C PRO A 34 5.52 -3.21 -10.74
N SER A 35 4.42 -3.50 -10.08
CA SER A 35 3.17 -3.75 -10.76
C SER A 35 2.65 -2.46 -11.37
N VAL A 36 1.93 -2.53 -12.47
CA VAL A 36 1.34 -1.37 -13.16
C VAL A 36 -0.17 -1.43 -13.05
N SER A 37 -0.78 -0.32 -12.64
CA SER A 37 -2.23 -0.14 -12.62
C SER A 37 -2.64 1.06 -13.45
N SER A 38 -3.85 1.05 -14.01
CA SER A 38 -4.39 2.21 -14.74
C SER A 38 -4.80 3.35 -13.81
N ASN A 39 -5.03 3.06 -12.51
CA ASN A 39 -5.61 4.00 -11.57
C ASN A 39 -4.94 4.03 -10.19
N TRP A 40 -4.17 3.01 -9.77
CA TRP A 40 -3.56 2.91 -8.44
C TRP A 40 -2.06 3.16 -8.44
N ALA A 41 -1.57 3.93 -7.46
CA ALA A 41 -0.16 4.06 -7.11
C ALA A 41 0.02 3.90 -5.60
N GLY A 42 0.94 3.06 -5.16
CA GLY A 42 1.18 2.81 -3.75
C GLY A 42 1.71 1.43 -3.49
N TYR A 43 1.21 0.78 -2.47
CA TYR A 43 1.58 -0.58 -2.10
C TYR A 43 0.34 -1.42 -1.77
N ALA A 44 0.37 -2.67 -2.21
CA ALA A 44 -0.46 -3.74 -1.68
C ALA A 44 0.42 -4.77 -0.96
N ILE A 45 -0.12 -5.35 0.11
CA ILE A 45 0.44 -6.54 0.76
C ILE A 45 -0.55 -7.69 0.64
N SER A 46 -0.03 -8.89 0.40
CA SER A 46 -0.84 -10.10 0.27
C SER A 46 -0.01 -11.34 0.60
N ASP A 47 -0.64 -12.49 0.57
CA ASP A 47 0.08 -13.75 0.69
C ASP A 47 1.15 -13.88 -0.40
N PRO A 48 2.38 -14.27 -0.07
CA PRO A 48 3.47 -14.44 -1.04
C PRO A 48 3.10 -15.37 -2.21
N ALA A 49 2.32 -16.42 -1.96
CA ALA A 49 1.85 -17.32 -3.01
C ALA A 49 0.88 -16.61 -3.97
N THR A 50 -0.01 -15.76 -3.46
CA THR A 50 -0.92 -14.94 -4.28
C THR A 50 -0.14 -14.01 -5.21
N ILE A 51 0.88 -13.32 -4.70
CA ILE A 51 1.74 -12.45 -5.52
C ILE A 51 2.53 -13.26 -6.56
N ALA A 52 2.95 -14.47 -6.21
CA ALA A 52 3.59 -15.40 -7.14
C ALA A 52 2.63 -16.06 -8.16
N GLY A 53 1.33 -15.75 -8.11
CA GLY A 53 0.31 -16.33 -8.99
C GLY A 53 -0.04 -17.78 -8.67
N THR A 54 0.18 -18.22 -7.43
CA THR A 54 -0.16 -19.56 -6.94
C THR A 54 -1.22 -19.49 -5.82
N VAL A 55 -1.84 -20.62 -5.52
CA VAL A 55 -2.83 -20.71 -4.45
C VAL A 55 -2.12 -21.01 -3.13
N PRO A 56 -2.26 -20.17 -2.09
CA PRO A 56 -1.66 -20.42 -0.78
C PRO A 56 -2.31 -21.63 -0.11
N ALA A 57 -1.50 -22.43 0.59
CA ALA A 57 -2.00 -23.58 1.35
C ALA A 57 -2.83 -23.15 2.58
N GLN A 58 -2.46 -22.00 3.18
CA GLN A 58 -3.18 -21.33 4.26
C GLN A 58 -3.17 -19.84 3.92
N PRO A 59 -4.24 -19.32 3.30
CA PRO A 59 -4.27 -17.92 2.88
C PRO A 59 -4.21 -16.96 4.09
N LEU A 60 -3.52 -15.85 3.91
CA LEU A 60 -3.60 -14.74 4.85
C LEU A 60 -4.98 -14.10 4.76
N ALA A 61 -5.53 -13.78 5.93
CA ALA A 61 -6.76 -13.01 6.06
C ALA A 61 -6.44 -11.72 6.82
N PHE A 62 -6.44 -10.60 6.11
CA PHE A 62 -6.21 -9.29 6.68
C PHE A 62 -7.48 -8.81 7.39
N SER A 63 -7.34 -8.36 8.63
CA SER A 63 -8.46 -7.85 9.43
C SER A 63 -8.40 -6.35 9.67
N ASP A 64 -7.21 -5.75 9.57
CA ASP A 64 -6.98 -4.34 9.86
C ASP A 64 -5.98 -3.73 8.90
N VAL A 65 -6.22 -2.49 8.50
CA VAL A 65 -5.26 -1.65 7.79
C VAL A 65 -5.39 -0.20 8.25
N THR A 66 -4.27 0.48 8.45
CA THR A 66 -4.27 1.88 8.87
C THR A 66 -3.09 2.65 8.27
N ALA A 67 -3.30 3.94 8.08
CA ALA A 67 -2.24 4.91 7.76
C ALA A 67 -2.56 6.31 8.28
N THR A 68 -1.54 7.16 8.22
CA THR A 68 -1.65 8.60 8.44
C THR A 68 -0.94 9.32 7.31
N TRP A 69 -1.55 10.38 6.78
CA TRP A 69 -0.92 11.28 5.81
C TRP A 69 -1.28 12.73 6.08
N VAL A 70 -0.54 13.64 5.48
CA VAL A 70 -0.91 15.06 5.39
C VAL A 70 -1.67 15.23 4.09
N GLN A 71 -2.89 15.79 4.16
CA GLN A 71 -3.75 15.99 2.99
C GLN A 71 -3.03 16.84 1.94
N PRO A 72 -2.75 16.30 0.74
CA PRO A 72 -2.09 17.05 -0.31
C PRO A 72 -2.94 18.22 -0.80
N LYS A 73 -2.28 19.26 -1.30
CA LYS A 73 -2.92 20.34 -2.03
C LYS A 73 -2.95 20.02 -3.52
N ALA A 74 -4.13 19.96 -4.11
CA ALA A 74 -4.25 19.83 -5.56
C ALA A 74 -3.72 21.09 -6.26
N ASN A 75 -2.87 20.90 -7.28
CA ASN A 75 -2.45 21.98 -8.17
C ASN A 75 -3.38 22.03 -9.39
N CYS A 76 -4.33 22.94 -9.35
CA CYS A 76 -5.34 23.11 -10.40
C CYS A 76 -4.92 24.12 -11.49
N THR A 77 -3.69 24.65 -11.41
CA THR A 77 -3.21 25.65 -12.38
C THR A 77 -3.09 25.03 -13.78
N GLY A 78 -3.80 25.61 -14.73
CA GLY A 78 -3.74 25.19 -16.14
C GLY A 78 -4.52 23.91 -16.46
N VAL A 79 -5.25 23.35 -15.50
CA VAL A 79 -6.12 22.19 -15.71
C VAL A 79 -7.24 22.58 -16.70
N LYS A 80 -7.37 21.85 -17.80
CA LYS A 80 -8.36 22.13 -18.87
C LYS A 80 -9.68 21.38 -18.66
N ALA A 81 -9.68 20.34 -17.84
CA ALA A 81 -10.85 19.52 -17.50
C ALA A 81 -10.75 19.11 -16.05
N ALA A 82 -11.85 18.68 -15.43
CA ALA A 82 -11.84 18.14 -14.08
C ALA A 82 -10.84 16.98 -13.95
N ALA A 83 -10.09 16.99 -12.86
CA ALA A 83 -9.10 15.97 -12.51
C ALA A 83 -9.24 15.63 -11.02
N TYR A 84 -8.94 14.40 -10.64
CA TYR A 84 -9.28 13.84 -9.34
C TYR A 84 -8.10 13.07 -8.77
N SER A 85 -7.96 13.06 -7.44
CA SER A 85 -6.97 12.21 -6.77
C SER A 85 -7.49 11.79 -5.39
N ALA A 86 -7.55 10.49 -5.15
CA ALA A 86 -7.94 9.90 -3.88
C ALA A 86 -6.72 9.32 -3.15
N PHE A 87 -6.73 9.38 -1.80
CA PHE A 87 -5.71 8.80 -0.91
C PHE A 87 -6.44 7.96 0.11
N TRP A 88 -6.14 6.66 0.18
CA TRP A 88 -6.94 5.75 0.97
C TRP A 88 -6.16 4.53 1.50
N VAL A 89 -6.77 3.85 2.46
CA VAL A 89 -6.42 2.51 2.90
C VAL A 89 -7.60 1.58 2.65
N GLY A 90 -7.33 0.31 2.33
CA GLY A 90 -8.38 -0.66 2.05
C GLY A 90 -7.95 -2.08 2.35
N LEU A 91 -8.95 -2.97 2.43
CA LEU A 91 -8.79 -4.41 2.46
C LEU A 91 -9.44 -5.00 1.22
N GLY A 92 -8.72 -5.89 0.53
CA GLY A 92 -9.19 -6.55 -0.69
C GLY A 92 -9.03 -5.72 -1.97
N GLY A 93 -9.53 -6.24 -3.09
CA GLY A 93 -9.48 -5.55 -4.38
C GLY A 93 -8.18 -5.74 -5.16
N PHE A 94 -7.11 -6.26 -4.57
CA PHE A 94 -5.82 -6.41 -5.26
C PHE A 94 -5.80 -7.59 -6.25
N SER A 95 -6.48 -8.68 -5.94
CA SER A 95 -6.54 -9.84 -6.83
C SER A 95 -7.43 -9.57 -8.05
N THR A 96 -7.04 -10.07 -9.23
CA THR A 96 -7.87 -10.02 -10.45
C THR A 96 -9.21 -10.75 -10.33
N SER A 97 -9.35 -11.63 -9.35
CA SER A 97 -10.57 -12.34 -9.02
C SER A 97 -11.39 -11.65 -7.94
N SER A 98 -10.88 -10.59 -7.33
CA SER A 98 -11.60 -9.84 -6.29
C SER A 98 -12.81 -9.13 -6.86
N THR A 99 -13.91 -9.16 -6.11
CA THR A 99 -15.15 -8.45 -6.43
C THR A 99 -15.61 -7.54 -5.29
N ALA A 100 -14.77 -7.42 -4.24
CA ALA A 100 -15.02 -6.61 -3.05
C ALA A 100 -13.77 -5.81 -2.70
N LEU A 101 -13.98 -4.66 -2.08
CA LEU A 101 -12.93 -3.79 -1.55
C LEU A 101 -13.58 -2.90 -0.49
N GLU A 102 -13.07 -2.96 0.72
CA GLU A 102 -13.50 -2.14 1.85
C GLU A 102 -12.47 -1.02 2.04
N GLN A 103 -12.85 0.21 1.73
CA GLN A 103 -11.88 1.31 1.69
C GLN A 103 -12.40 2.62 2.30
N VAL A 104 -11.47 3.46 2.76
CA VAL A 104 -11.77 4.76 3.34
C VAL A 104 -10.63 5.73 3.10
N GLY A 105 -10.97 6.96 2.73
CA GLY A 105 -9.95 7.94 2.36
C GLY A 105 -10.42 9.36 2.25
N THR A 106 -9.59 10.15 1.57
CA THR A 106 -9.81 11.56 1.27
C THR A 106 -9.48 11.84 -0.20
N GLU A 107 -10.03 12.92 -0.73
CA GLU A 107 -9.75 13.39 -2.09
C GLU A 107 -9.14 14.80 -2.13
N SER A 108 -8.41 15.05 -3.21
CA SER A 108 -7.88 16.37 -3.62
C SER A 108 -8.14 16.54 -5.10
N ASP A 109 -9.18 17.27 -5.45
CA ASP A 109 -9.69 17.36 -6.82
C ASP A 109 -9.56 18.76 -7.38
N CYS A 110 -9.48 18.84 -8.70
CA CYS A 110 -9.64 20.03 -9.49
C CYS A 110 -10.95 19.90 -10.27
N THR A 111 -12.06 20.36 -9.69
CA THR A 111 -13.40 20.25 -10.31
C THR A 111 -13.61 21.21 -11.46
N ASP A 112 -12.85 22.32 -11.45
CA ASP A 112 -12.69 23.26 -12.55
C ASP A 112 -11.24 23.76 -12.62
N ALA A 113 -10.92 24.61 -13.59
CA ALA A 113 -9.55 25.07 -13.86
C ALA A 113 -8.87 25.84 -12.71
N ALA A 114 -9.55 26.15 -11.61
CA ALA A 114 -9.04 27.03 -10.56
C ALA A 114 -9.41 26.60 -9.14
N THR A 115 -10.44 25.79 -8.96
CA THR A 115 -11.03 25.53 -7.64
C THR A 115 -10.72 24.12 -7.15
N PRO A 116 -9.79 23.95 -6.19
CA PRO A 116 -9.57 22.65 -5.56
C PRO A 116 -10.73 22.30 -4.62
N SER A 117 -11.09 21.02 -4.57
CA SER A 117 -12.09 20.43 -3.66
C SER A 117 -11.46 19.35 -2.82
N TYR A 118 -11.86 19.25 -1.54
CA TYR A 118 -11.34 18.27 -0.60
C TYR A 118 -12.49 17.70 0.22
N PHE A 119 -12.54 16.38 0.37
CA PHE A 119 -13.51 15.70 1.22
C PHE A 119 -13.02 14.32 1.66
N ALA A 120 -13.69 13.74 2.64
CA ALA A 120 -13.49 12.36 3.06
C ALA A 120 -14.62 11.49 2.52
N TRP A 121 -14.34 10.21 2.30
CA TRP A 121 -15.29 9.24 1.78
C TRP A 121 -14.98 7.82 2.30
N TYR A 122 -15.93 6.92 2.19
CA TYR A 122 -15.73 5.47 2.31
C TYR A 122 -16.48 4.75 1.19
N GLU A 123 -16.07 3.54 0.90
CA GLU A 123 -16.72 2.68 -0.10
C GLU A 123 -16.62 1.22 0.31
N ILE A 124 -17.70 0.49 0.07
CA ILE A 124 -17.76 -0.97 0.21
C ILE A 124 -18.18 -1.49 -1.16
N VAL A 125 -17.22 -1.85 -1.99
CA VAL A 125 -17.47 -2.33 -3.36
C VAL A 125 -18.32 -3.61 -3.30
N PRO A 126 -19.38 -3.75 -4.16
CA PRO A 126 -19.68 -2.94 -5.35
C PRO A 126 -20.64 -1.76 -5.12
N ALA A 127 -20.94 -1.39 -3.87
CA ALA A 127 -21.75 -0.19 -3.64
C ALA A 127 -20.93 1.08 -3.96
N PRO A 128 -21.57 2.16 -4.42
CA PRO A 128 -20.86 3.40 -4.73
C PRO A 128 -20.28 4.05 -3.48
N SER A 129 -19.24 4.85 -3.66
CA SER A 129 -18.61 5.64 -2.61
C SER A 129 -19.60 6.60 -1.93
N VAL A 130 -19.41 6.79 -0.63
CA VAL A 130 -20.24 7.67 0.21
C VAL A 130 -19.38 8.77 0.80
N ARG A 131 -19.71 10.02 0.47
CA ARG A 131 -19.04 11.19 1.04
C ARG A 131 -19.34 11.28 2.54
N ILE A 132 -18.30 11.52 3.33
CA ILE A 132 -18.37 11.74 4.77
C ILE A 132 -18.56 13.24 5.03
N ASN A 133 -19.47 13.59 5.93
CA ASN A 133 -19.65 14.99 6.39
C ASN A 133 -18.54 15.36 7.39
N LEU A 134 -17.30 15.41 6.91
CA LEU A 134 -16.10 15.80 7.63
C LEU A 134 -15.36 16.85 6.77
N LYS A 135 -15.09 18.02 7.34
CA LYS A 135 -14.36 19.06 6.61
C LYS A 135 -12.88 18.65 6.51
N ILE A 136 -12.37 18.59 5.30
CA ILE A 136 -10.96 18.32 4.98
C ILE A 136 -10.37 19.55 4.32
N ASN A 137 -9.14 19.93 4.70
CA ASN A 137 -8.37 20.95 4.00
C ASN A 137 -6.95 20.44 3.69
N PRO A 138 -6.29 21.02 2.68
CA PRO A 138 -4.88 20.74 2.43
C PRO A 138 -4.05 21.10 3.68
N GLY A 139 -3.11 20.23 4.03
CA GLY A 139 -2.28 20.35 5.24
C GLY A 139 -2.88 19.71 6.48
N ASP A 140 -4.14 19.28 6.49
CA ASP A 140 -4.70 18.51 7.60
C ASP A 140 -4.01 17.14 7.72
N THR A 141 -3.72 16.73 8.96
CA THR A 141 -3.15 15.40 9.24
C THR A 141 -4.29 14.40 9.43
N ILE A 142 -4.43 13.52 8.47
CA ILE A 142 -5.51 12.53 8.39
C ILE A 142 -4.99 11.15 8.81
N THR A 143 -5.72 10.47 9.68
CA THR A 143 -5.51 9.04 9.98
C THR A 143 -6.76 8.29 9.58
N THR A 144 -6.59 7.18 8.87
CA THR A 144 -7.69 6.30 8.46
C THR A 144 -7.43 4.87 8.91
N ALA A 145 -8.51 4.12 9.06
CA ALA A 145 -8.46 2.68 9.31
C ALA A 145 -9.67 1.98 8.71
N VAL A 146 -9.46 0.76 8.24
CA VAL A 146 -10.49 -0.23 7.93
C VAL A 146 -10.27 -1.43 8.83
N VAL A 147 -11.32 -1.92 9.47
CA VAL A 147 -11.30 -3.15 10.28
C VAL A 147 -12.44 -4.05 9.80
N VAL A 148 -12.12 -5.31 9.53
CA VAL A 148 -13.09 -6.34 9.10
C VAL A 148 -13.11 -7.47 10.11
N ASN A 149 -14.33 -7.81 10.60
CA ASN A 149 -14.57 -8.96 11.46
C ASN A 149 -15.80 -9.72 10.96
N GLY A 150 -15.57 -10.78 10.20
CA GLY A 150 -16.63 -11.46 9.47
C GLY A 150 -17.30 -10.53 8.46
N SER A 151 -18.59 -10.24 8.63
CA SER A 151 -19.32 -9.28 7.80
C SER A 151 -19.38 -7.86 8.37
N ASP A 152 -18.88 -7.63 9.59
CA ASP A 152 -18.83 -6.28 10.18
C ASP A 152 -17.57 -5.55 9.68
N VAL A 153 -17.78 -4.40 9.07
CA VAL A 153 -16.73 -3.53 8.54
C VAL A 153 -16.80 -2.20 9.26
N VAL A 154 -15.70 -1.82 9.92
CA VAL A 154 -15.58 -0.53 10.56
C VAL A 154 -14.64 0.35 9.74
N VAL A 155 -15.14 1.49 9.29
CA VAL A 155 -14.34 2.52 8.63
C VAL A 155 -14.16 3.71 9.54
N GLN A 156 -12.94 4.26 9.59
CA GLN A 156 -12.61 5.41 10.42
C GLN A 156 -11.82 6.45 9.63
N VAL A 157 -12.20 7.73 9.79
CA VAL A 157 -11.39 8.89 9.40
C VAL A 157 -11.23 9.80 10.60
N LYS A 158 -10.00 10.14 10.94
CA LYS A 158 -9.67 11.08 12.01
C LYS A 158 -8.82 12.21 11.47
N ASP A 159 -9.34 13.42 11.50
CA ASP A 159 -8.56 14.62 11.29
C ASP A 159 -7.90 15.02 12.62
N ARG A 160 -6.60 14.80 12.71
CA ARG A 160 -5.79 15.09 13.91
C ARG A 160 -5.55 16.57 14.08
N THR A 161 -5.51 17.32 12.98
CA THR A 161 -5.30 18.77 12.98
C THR A 161 -6.49 19.49 13.60
N ARG A 162 -7.70 19.05 13.29
CA ARG A 162 -8.95 19.64 13.77
C ARG A 162 -9.54 18.95 14.98
N GLY A 163 -9.06 17.77 15.33
CA GLY A 163 -9.60 16.96 16.41
C GLY A 163 -10.98 16.37 16.11
N THR A 164 -11.34 16.27 14.82
CA THR A 164 -12.63 15.69 14.40
C THR A 164 -12.46 14.23 13.98
N ASN A 165 -13.54 13.45 14.11
CA ASN A 165 -13.49 12.01 13.89
C ASN A 165 -14.83 11.53 13.30
N PHE A 166 -14.73 10.56 12.41
CA PHE A 166 -15.86 9.79 11.86
C PHE A 166 -15.57 8.31 12.03
N ILE A 167 -16.53 7.56 12.56
CA ILE A 167 -16.50 6.10 12.65
C ILE A 167 -17.85 5.60 12.17
N LYS A 168 -17.85 4.55 11.38
CA LYS A 168 -19.08 3.91 10.93
C LYS A 168 -18.91 2.40 10.87
N HIS A 169 -19.90 1.69 11.41
CA HIS A 169 -20.10 0.26 11.26
C HIS A 169 -20.97 0.01 10.04
N LEU A 170 -20.55 -0.91 9.20
CA LEU A 170 -21.18 -1.31 7.95
C LEU A 170 -21.22 -2.83 7.89
N THR A 171 -22.10 -3.36 7.06
CA THR A 171 -22.14 -4.79 6.78
C THR A 171 -21.76 -5.02 5.33
N ALA A 172 -20.69 -5.78 5.09
CA ALA A 172 -20.30 -6.26 3.77
C ALA A 172 -20.72 -7.73 3.60
N VAL A 173 -21.18 -8.07 2.41
CA VAL A 173 -21.46 -9.47 2.07
C VAL A 173 -20.19 -10.04 1.44
N ASN A 174 -19.55 -10.99 2.15
CA ASN A 174 -18.29 -11.61 1.73
C ASN A 174 -17.19 -10.58 1.45
N PRO A 175 -16.73 -9.83 2.47
CA PRO A 175 -15.63 -8.88 2.29
C PRO A 175 -14.37 -9.60 1.78
N ASP A 176 -13.60 -8.95 0.93
CA ASP A 176 -12.31 -9.49 0.50
C ASP A 176 -11.24 -9.10 1.52
N VAL A 177 -10.68 -10.07 2.18
CA VAL A 177 -9.61 -9.90 3.18
C VAL A 177 -8.27 -10.50 2.70
N SER A 178 -8.11 -10.70 1.40
CA SER A 178 -6.93 -11.34 0.81
C SER A 178 -5.72 -10.42 0.69
N SER A 179 -5.93 -9.11 0.86
CA SER A 179 -4.87 -8.09 0.75
C SER A 179 -5.17 -6.88 1.62
N ALA A 180 -4.15 -6.02 1.81
CA ALA A 180 -4.31 -4.70 2.41
C ALA A 180 -3.50 -3.68 1.61
N GLU A 181 -4.05 -2.46 1.44
CA GLU A 181 -3.56 -1.45 0.51
C GLU A 181 -3.42 -0.07 1.14
N TRP A 182 -2.43 0.68 0.61
CA TRP A 182 -2.19 2.11 0.85
C TRP A 182 -1.98 2.77 -0.51
N ILE A 183 -2.96 3.53 -0.98
CA ILE A 183 -3.05 3.93 -2.39
C ILE A 183 -3.28 5.45 -2.55
N ALA A 184 -2.60 6.01 -3.56
CA ALA A 184 -3.01 7.22 -4.27
C ALA A 184 -3.63 6.80 -5.61
N GLU A 185 -4.82 7.29 -5.92
CA GLU A 185 -5.64 6.79 -7.01
C GLU A 185 -6.13 7.91 -7.94
N ALA A 186 -6.21 7.59 -9.23
CA ALA A 186 -7.09 8.27 -10.17
C ALA A 186 -8.47 7.59 -10.09
N PRO A 187 -9.49 8.18 -9.43
CA PRO A 187 -10.77 7.52 -9.24
C PRO A 187 -11.43 7.10 -10.55
N SER A 188 -12.32 6.13 -10.46
CA SER A 188 -13.09 5.66 -11.61
C SER A 188 -14.55 6.03 -11.49
N GLU A 189 -15.15 6.45 -12.59
CA GLU A 189 -16.59 6.61 -12.73
C GLU A 189 -17.16 5.37 -13.40
N CYS A 190 -18.07 4.68 -12.71
CA CYS A 190 -18.66 3.44 -13.18
C CYS A 190 -20.13 3.65 -13.55
N GLY A 191 -20.49 3.25 -14.80
CA GLY A 191 -21.84 3.17 -15.32
C GLY A 191 -22.02 1.79 -15.94
N THR A 192 -22.31 1.71 -17.25
CA THR A 192 -22.30 0.45 -18.02
C THR A 192 -20.88 -0.13 -18.17
N ALA A 193 -19.87 0.72 -18.06
CA ALA A 193 -18.45 0.39 -17.96
C ALA A 193 -17.77 1.41 -17.05
N CYS A 194 -16.67 0.99 -16.38
CA CYS A 194 -15.89 1.91 -15.58
C CYS A 194 -14.87 2.66 -16.46
N ARG A 195 -14.69 3.93 -16.17
CA ARG A 195 -13.72 4.82 -16.81
C ARG A 195 -12.85 5.49 -15.76
N VAL A 196 -11.54 5.32 -15.86
CA VAL A 196 -10.59 6.05 -15.02
C VAL A 196 -10.66 7.54 -15.35
N LEU A 197 -10.79 8.38 -14.34
CA LEU A 197 -10.84 9.83 -14.46
C LEU A 197 -9.41 10.40 -14.56
N PRO A 198 -9.24 11.62 -15.13
CA PRO A 198 -7.94 12.28 -15.14
C PRO A 198 -7.36 12.44 -13.75
N LEU A 199 -6.08 12.12 -13.55
CA LEU A 199 -5.38 12.26 -12.28
C LEU A 199 -5.06 13.73 -12.00
N ALA A 200 -5.51 14.25 -10.86
CA ALA A 200 -5.12 15.58 -10.41
C ALA A 200 -3.65 15.60 -9.96
N ASN A 201 -2.97 16.72 -10.22
CA ASN A 201 -1.62 16.93 -9.71
C ASN A 201 -1.67 17.24 -8.21
N PHE A 202 -1.44 16.21 -7.40
CA PHE A 202 -1.38 16.31 -5.94
C PHE A 202 0.06 16.55 -5.42
N GLY A 203 1.05 16.66 -6.31
CA GLY A 203 2.47 16.77 -5.95
C GLY A 203 2.98 15.45 -5.37
N SER A 204 2.86 15.28 -4.06
CA SER A 204 3.19 14.03 -3.39
C SER A 204 2.35 13.82 -2.13
N VAL A 205 2.17 12.56 -1.75
CA VAL A 205 1.58 12.14 -0.48
C VAL A 205 2.50 11.16 0.22
N SER A 206 2.82 11.44 1.49
CA SER A 206 3.60 10.53 2.32
C SER A 206 2.65 9.79 3.26
N PHE A 207 2.48 8.51 3.03
CA PHE A 207 1.81 7.61 3.97
C PHE A 207 2.77 7.27 5.11
N SER A 208 2.31 7.38 6.33
CA SER A 208 3.08 7.13 7.54
C SER A 208 2.27 6.33 8.56
N ARG A 209 2.94 5.76 9.57
CA ARG A 209 2.33 4.89 10.58
C ARG A 209 1.57 3.72 9.95
N LEU A 210 2.12 3.18 8.87
CA LEU A 210 1.56 2.03 8.20
C LEU A 210 1.49 0.84 9.14
N ALA A 211 0.34 0.21 9.23
CA ALA A 211 0.17 -1.05 9.94
C ALA A 211 -0.97 -1.85 9.33
N ALA A 212 -0.84 -3.17 9.40
CA ALA A 212 -1.88 -4.12 9.05
C ALA A 212 -1.90 -5.27 10.05
N VAL A 213 -3.00 -6.00 10.11
CA VAL A 213 -3.12 -7.24 10.87
C VAL A 213 -3.62 -8.34 9.93
N ALA A 214 -2.92 -9.46 9.87
CA ALA A 214 -3.37 -10.66 9.15
C ALA A 214 -3.28 -11.87 10.08
N ASN A 215 -4.33 -12.69 10.15
CA ASN A 215 -4.39 -13.88 11.03
C ASN A 215 -3.95 -13.56 12.49
N ALA A 216 -4.41 -12.43 13.04
CA ALA A 216 -4.04 -11.89 14.35
C ALA A 216 -2.55 -11.53 14.51
N HIS A 217 -1.75 -11.51 13.44
CA HIS A 217 -0.37 -11.05 13.43
C HIS A 217 -0.32 -9.57 12.99
N PRO A 218 0.06 -8.62 13.87
CA PRO A 218 0.26 -7.23 13.50
C PRO A 218 1.64 -7.02 12.88
N GLY A 219 1.71 -6.23 11.81
CA GLY A 219 2.97 -5.91 11.16
C GLY A 219 2.92 -4.60 10.35
N THR A 220 3.99 -4.33 9.65
CA THR A 220 4.16 -3.15 8.79
C THR A 220 4.32 -3.56 7.33
N LEU A 221 4.47 -2.62 6.42
CA LEU A 221 4.62 -2.90 4.98
C LEU A 221 5.73 -3.92 4.68
N THR A 222 6.83 -3.92 5.43
CA THR A 222 7.99 -4.81 5.21
C THR A 222 8.02 -6.02 6.15
N ASP A 223 6.90 -6.38 6.79
CA ASP A 223 6.83 -7.55 7.64
C ASP A 223 7.04 -8.84 6.81
N PRO A 224 7.89 -9.78 7.27
CA PRO A 224 8.18 -11.01 6.53
C PRO A 224 7.01 -12.01 6.45
N ALA A 225 5.92 -11.79 7.19
CA ALA A 225 4.73 -12.65 7.13
C ALA A 225 3.97 -12.53 5.82
N TRP A 226 4.16 -11.44 5.06
CA TRP A 226 3.50 -11.18 3.77
C TRP A 226 4.47 -10.64 2.73
N ALA A 227 4.06 -10.62 1.49
CA ALA A 227 4.80 -9.96 0.43
C ALA A 227 4.19 -8.59 0.15
N ALA A 228 5.07 -7.58 -0.04
CA ALA A 228 4.69 -6.24 -0.44
C ALA A 228 4.99 -6.02 -1.91
N LEU A 229 4.04 -5.44 -2.64
CA LEU A 229 4.16 -5.14 -4.06
C LEU A 229 3.97 -3.64 -4.28
N PRO A 230 5.00 -2.92 -4.79
CA PRO A 230 4.83 -1.55 -5.25
C PRO A 230 3.98 -1.52 -6.52
N ILE A 231 3.06 -0.57 -6.59
CA ILE A 231 2.13 -0.37 -7.71
C ILE A 231 2.38 1.02 -8.28
N GLN A 232 2.63 1.11 -9.58
CA GLN A 232 2.74 2.36 -10.31
C GLN A 232 1.47 2.63 -11.11
N LEU A 233 0.88 3.80 -10.95
CA LEU A 233 -0.18 4.30 -11.81
C LEU A 233 0.42 4.76 -13.14
N VAL A 234 0.00 4.12 -14.22
CA VAL A 234 0.39 4.47 -15.59
C VAL A 234 -0.88 4.77 -16.36
N PRO A 235 -1.15 6.02 -16.71
CA PRO A 235 -2.30 6.36 -17.53
C PRO A 235 -2.24 5.60 -18.87
N ASN A 236 -3.21 4.73 -19.10
CA ASN A 236 -3.29 3.99 -20.37
C ASN A 236 -4.75 3.91 -20.81
N PRO A 237 -5.13 4.59 -21.89
CA PRO A 237 -6.49 4.54 -22.40
C PRO A 237 -6.92 3.15 -22.92
N ARG A 238 -5.98 2.20 -23.03
CA ARG A 238 -6.24 0.85 -23.56
C ARG A 238 -6.35 -0.24 -22.48
N PHE A 239 -6.01 0.06 -21.21
CA PHE A 239 -6.13 -0.90 -20.11
C PHE A 239 -7.25 -0.47 -19.16
N HIS A 240 -8.29 -1.28 -19.07
CA HIS A 240 -9.38 -1.16 -18.10
C HIS A 240 -9.16 -2.12 -16.93
N SER A 241 -7.92 -2.34 -16.50
CA SER A 241 -7.62 -3.24 -15.38
C SER A 241 -7.45 -2.44 -14.11
N PHE A 242 -8.25 -2.74 -13.11
CA PHE A 242 -8.09 -2.23 -11.74
C PHE A 242 -6.89 -2.86 -11.01
N PHE A 243 -6.26 -3.87 -11.61
CA PHE A 243 -5.29 -4.74 -10.95
C PHE A 243 -3.91 -4.64 -11.60
N GLY A 244 -2.90 -4.75 -10.74
CA GLY A 244 -1.51 -4.67 -11.13
C GLY A 244 -1.11 -5.75 -12.15
N VAL A 245 -0.58 -5.33 -13.28
CA VAL A 245 0.07 -6.19 -14.28
C VAL A 245 1.54 -5.84 -14.28
N PRO A 246 2.48 -6.82 -14.31
CA PRO A 246 3.89 -6.50 -14.51
C PRO A 246 4.08 -5.61 -15.73
N GLY A 247 4.69 -4.46 -15.55
CA GLY A 247 4.82 -3.47 -16.63
C GLY A 247 6.09 -2.64 -16.53
N LYS A 248 6.39 -1.93 -17.60
CA LYS A 248 7.53 -1.01 -17.65
C LYS A 248 7.18 0.29 -16.92
N ALA A 249 8.09 0.77 -16.07
CA ALA A 249 7.97 2.07 -15.41
C ALA A 249 7.70 3.20 -16.42
N SER A 250 6.80 4.11 -16.06
CA SER A 250 6.41 5.28 -16.84
C SER A 250 6.89 6.56 -16.18
N THR A 251 7.07 7.62 -16.96
CA THR A 251 7.34 8.98 -16.48
C THR A 251 6.05 9.79 -16.28
N ALA A 252 4.89 9.17 -16.47
CA ALA A 252 3.57 9.79 -16.29
C ALA A 252 2.72 9.00 -15.30
N GLY A 253 1.76 9.65 -14.67
CA GLY A 253 0.87 9.08 -13.67
C GLY A 253 1.32 9.34 -12.24
N ALA A 254 1.52 8.30 -11.45
CA ALA A 254 2.05 8.39 -10.10
C ALA A 254 2.84 7.14 -9.72
N ALA A 255 3.87 7.28 -8.89
CA ALA A 255 4.70 6.16 -8.48
C ALA A 255 5.05 6.21 -6.99
N PRO A 256 5.08 5.06 -6.30
CA PRO A 256 5.60 4.97 -4.96
C PRO A 256 7.14 5.01 -4.96
N GLY A 257 7.72 5.68 -3.98
CA GLY A 257 9.11 5.49 -3.59
C GLY A 257 9.28 4.25 -2.70
N SER A 258 10.53 3.91 -2.40
CA SER A 258 10.83 2.79 -1.50
C SER A 258 10.24 3.01 -0.11
N ALA A 259 9.83 1.90 0.52
CA ALA A 259 9.42 1.92 1.91
C ALA A 259 10.61 2.24 2.84
N SER A 260 10.34 2.86 3.99
CA SER A 260 11.33 2.99 5.05
C SER A 260 11.79 1.61 5.55
N PRO A 261 12.99 1.48 6.13
CA PRO A 261 13.50 0.20 6.62
C PRO A 261 12.59 -0.48 7.65
N ASP A 262 11.83 0.30 8.43
CA ASP A 262 10.86 -0.20 9.41
C ASP A 262 9.47 -0.47 8.80
N GLY A 263 9.30 -0.27 7.49
CA GLY A 263 8.05 -0.48 6.78
C GLY A 263 6.91 0.46 7.18
N ARG A 264 7.20 1.56 7.89
CA ARG A 264 6.16 2.43 8.45
C ARG A 264 5.84 3.65 7.59
N THR A 265 6.63 3.91 6.55
CA THR A 265 6.43 5.08 5.68
C THR A 265 6.84 4.78 4.24
N PHE A 266 6.13 5.39 3.31
CA PHE A 266 6.58 5.58 1.92
C PHE A 266 5.89 6.83 1.35
N THR A 267 6.36 7.29 0.19
CA THR A 267 5.80 8.46 -0.50
C THR A 267 5.36 8.07 -1.89
N VAL A 268 4.18 8.50 -2.30
CA VAL A 268 3.74 8.47 -3.70
C VAL A 268 3.91 9.85 -4.29
N SER A 269 4.59 9.93 -5.43
CA SER A 269 4.78 11.16 -6.18
C SER A 269 3.93 11.16 -7.44
N TRP A 270 3.23 12.27 -7.69
CA TRP A 270 2.64 12.54 -8.99
C TRP A 270 3.79 12.73 -10.00
N LEU A 271 3.64 12.15 -11.17
CA LEU A 271 4.53 12.29 -12.30
C LEU A 271 3.88 13.21 -13.35
N ALA A 272 4.60 13.58 -14.38
CA ALA A 272 4.04 14.40 -15.45
C ALA A 272 2.77 13.76 -16.07
N ASP A 273 1.86 14.59 -16.57
CA ASP A 273 0.74 14.08 -17.35
C ASP A 273 1.26 13.29 -18.56
N ALA A 274 0.62 12.16 -18.83
CA ALA A 274 0.81 11.53 -20.12
C ALA A 274 0.29 12.51 -21.18
N THR A 275 1.20 13.14 -21.91
CA THR A 275 0.79 13.84 -23.13
C THR A 275 0.22 12.79 -24.07
N VAL A 276 -1.09 12.76 -24.18
CA VAL A 276 -1.77 11.96 -25.20
C VAL A 276 -1.42 12.62 -26.53
N ASN A 277 -0.40 12.07 -27.21
CA ASN A 277 -0.12 12.39 -28.59
C ASN A 277 -1.04 11.58 -29.49
#